data_3d4ca4ee7b6083cb3177c4740280085c
#
_entry.id   3d4ca4ee7b6083cb3177c4740280085c
#
_cell.length_a   1.000
_cell.length_b   1.000
_cell.length_c   1.000
_cell.angle_alpha   90.00
_cell.angle_beta   90.00
_cell.angle_gamma   90.00
#
_symmetry.space_group_name_H-M   'P 1'
#
loop_
_entity.id
_entity.type
_entity.pdbx_description
1 polymer ?
#
loop_
_entity_poly.entity_id
_entity_poly.type
_entity_poly.pdbx_seq_one_letter_code
_entity_poly.pdbx_strand_id
1 'polypeptide(L)'
;MDKYNEIVEEVIKQSDIVIEVLDARFPYESRNKEVEKNIKNRHKKLIYVLNKSDLIDGVIDDIQLDFEPYVFVSSKKNLGTTKLRKLIISLIEKKPVQIGIVGYPNTGKSSLINVLKQRKSAKTSPKPGFTRGMQKIKIMEGIYLFDTPGVIPQRENNLMKHMLLNIKDVTTLKDPDVIVHRIITEFLHKDKKALETLYNIKIETSNPQEVLEMIALKFNWLVKGGRPNIDITSRRVIQDWQNGKLKI
;
A
#
# COMPACT_ATOMS: atom_id res chain seq x y z
N MET A 1 -23.11 0.83 11.94
CA MET A 1 -21.90 0.15 11.42
C MET A 1 -21.66 0.71 10.03
N ASP A 2 -20.41 1.00 9.68
CA ASP A 2 -20.11 1.56 8.38
C ASP A 2 -20.17 0.43 7.35
N LYS A 3 -20.85 0.64 6.23
CA LYS A 3 -21.06 -0.34 5.16
C LYS A 3 -19.77 -1.06 4.71
N TYR A 4 -18.63 -0.38 4.87
CA TYR A 4 -17.32 -0.93 4.54
C TYR A 4 -16.81 -1.96 5.56
N ASN A 5 -17.04 -1.74 6.86
CA ASN A 5 -16.67 -2.69 7.89
C ASN A 5 -17.50 -3.97 7.79
N GLU A 6 -18.78 -3.86 7.43
CA GLU A 6 -19.65 -5.01 7.19
C GLU A 6 -19.12 -5.91 6.04
N ILE A 7 -18.62 -5.28 4.96
CA ILE A 7 -18.03 -6.03 3.82
C ILE A 7 -16.76 -6.77 4.26
N VAL A 8 -15.87 -6.12 5.00
CA VAL A 8 -14.62 -6.75 5.49
C VAL A 8 -14.92 -7.89 6.44
N GLU A 9 -15.85 -7.70 7.37
CA GLU A 9 -16.29 -8.74 8.29
C GLU A 9 -16.87 -9.95 7.54
N GLU A 10 -17.71 -9.71 6.55
CA GLU A 10 -18.29 -10.79 5.75
C GLU A 10 -17.21 -11.53 4.95
N VAL A 11 -16.24 -10.82 4.38
CA VAL A 11 -15.10 -11.44 3.68
C VAL A 11 -14.28 -12.30 4.63
N ILE A 12 -13.93 -11.79 5.82
CA ILE A 12 -13.18 -12.57 6.81
C ILE A 12 -13.96 -13.83 7.22
N LYS A 13 -15.27 -13.69 7.45
CA LYS A 13 -16.15 -14.80 7.81
C LYS A 13 -16.17 -15.91 6.75
N GLN A 14 -16.29 -15.53 5.48
CA GLN A 14 -16.37 -16.48 4.36
C GLN A 14 -15.02 -17.04 3.91
N SER A 15 -13.90 -16.49 4.40
CA SER A 15 -12.56 -16.90 3.99
C SER A 15 -12.01 -18.01 4.88
N ASP A 16 -11.20 -18.90 4.29
CA ASP A 16 -10.36 -19.86 5.01
C ASP A 16 -8.99 -19.25 5.30
N ILE A 17 -8.48 -18.46 4.34
CA ILE A 17 -7.22 -17.71 4.42
C ILE A 17 -7.53 -16.25 4.12
N VAL A 18 -6.93 -15.33 4.87
CA VAL A 18 -7.01 -13.90 4.61
C VAL A 18 -5.63 -13.37 4.24
N ILE A 19 -5.55 -12.62 3.15
CA ILE A 19 -4.35 -11.88 2.74
C ILE A 19 -4.56 -10.42 3.12
N GLU A 20 -3.72 -9.91 4.00
CA GLU A 20 -3.61 -8.47 4.26
C GLU A 20 -2.54 -7.86 3.37
N VAL A 21 -2.95 -6.95 2.47
CA VAL A 21 -2.03 -6.29 1.53
C VAL A 21 -1.52 -5.00 2.14
N LEU A 22 -0.23 -4.98 2.39
CA LEU A 22 0.52 -3.87 2.97
C LEU A 22 1.32 -3.12 1.89
N ASP A 23 1.68 -1.87 2.16
CA ASP A 23 2.68 -1.14 1.37
C ASP A 23 4.06 -1.49 1.91
N ALA A 24 4.92 -2.06 1.10
CA ALA A 24 6.22 -2.55 1.51
C ALA A 24 7.16 -1.44 2.04
N ARG A 25 6.92 -0.18 1.67
CA ARG A 25 7.65 0.99 2.21
C ARG A 25 7.31 1.30 3.66
N PHE A 26 6.09 0.92 4.07
CA PHE A 26 5.51 1.21 5.39
C PHE A 26 4.80 -0.04 5.95
N PRO A 27 5.57 -1.11 6.23
CA PRO A 27 4.98 -2.38 6.64
C PRO A 27 4.14 -2.26 7.91
N TYR A 28 4.59 -1.49 8.90
CA TYR A 28 3.90 -1.34 10.18
C TYR A 28 2.70 -0.38 10.10
N GLU A 29 2.85 0.74 9.39
CA GLU A 29 1.82 1.76 9.22
C GLU A 29 0.66 1.25 8.35
N SER A 30 0.93 0.36 7.41
CA SER A 30 -0.09 -0.19 6.53
C SER A 30 -0.85 -1.38 7.12
N ARG A 31 -0.49 -1.87 8.29
CA ARG A 31 -1.24 -2.89 9.03
C ARG A 31 -2.53 -2.33 9.62
N ASN A 32 -3.57 -3.14 9.59
CA ASN A 32 -4.83 -2.84 10.25
C ASN A 32 -5.03 -3.78 11.46
N LYS A 33 -4.58 -3.34 12.63
CA LYS A 33 -4.64 -4.12 13.87
C LYS A 33 -6.06 -4.57 14.27
N GLU A 34 -7.09 -3.81 13.89
CA GLU A 34 -8.48 -4.16 14.14
C GLU A 34 -8.92 -5.35 13.27
N VAL A 35 -8.57 -5.31 11.99
CA VAL A 35 -8.80 -6.39 11.03
C VAL A 35 -8.01 -7.64 11.44
N GLU A 36 -6.73 -7.51 11.78
CA GLU A 36 -5.90 -8.63 12.24
C GLU A 36 -6.50 -9.31 13.48
N LYS A 37 -6.97 -8.53 14.46
CA LYS A 37 -7.65 -9.03 15.65
C LYS A 37 -8.91 -9.81 15.29
N ASN A 38 -9.71 -9.31 14.37
CA ASN A 38 -10.92 -9.99 13.89
C ASN A 38 -10.59 -11.32 13.19
N ILE A 39 -9.56 -11.34 12.34
CA ILE A 39 -9.07 -12.55 11.66
C ILE A 39 -8.64 -13.60 12.70
N LYS A 40 -7.86 -13.19 13.71
CA LYS A 40 -7.39 -14.05 14.80
C LYS A 40 -8.54 -14.60 15.62
N ASN A 41 -9.51 -13.78 16.00
CA ASN A 41 -10.68 -14.19 16.79
C ASN A 41 -11.54 -15.21 16.05
N ARG A 42 -11.51 -15.22 14.72
CA ARG A 42 -12.22 -16.19 13.87
C ARG A 42 -11.37 -17.40 13.49
N HIS A 43 -10.17 -17.53 14.07
CA HIS A 43 -9.23 -18.62 13.80
C HIS A 43 -8.92 -18.81 12.30
N LYS A 44 -8.88 -17.70 11.53
CA LYS A 44 -8.52 -17.72 10.12
C LYS A 44 -7.02 -17.61 9.93
N LYS A 45 -6.48 -18.25 8.89
CA LYS A 45 -5.07 -18.11 8.52
C LYS A 45 -4.85 -16.73 7.90
N LEU A 46 -3.79 -16.03 8.33
CA LEU A 46 -3.42 -14.70 7.84
C LEU A 46 -2.08 -14.77 7.11
N ILE A 47 -2.00 -14.13 5.95
CA ILE A 47 -0.77 -13.90 5.20
C ILE A 47 -0.62 -12.40 5.01
N TYR A 48 0.56 -11.87 5.35
CA TYR A 48 0.90 -10.48 5.03
C TYR A 48 1.59 -10.41 3.67
N VAL A 49 1.06 -9.60 2.76
CA VAL A 49 1.68 -9.35 1.46
C VAL A 49 2.17 -7.92 1.41
N LEU A 50 3.50 -7.76 1.47
CA LEU A 50 4.16 -6.47 1.34
C LEU A 50 4.29 -6.14 -0.15
N ASN A 51 3.27 -5.46 -0.68
CA ASN A 51 3.22 -5.08 -2.09
C ASN A 51 4.01 -3.79 -2.35
N LYS A 52 4.29 -3.51 -3.62
CA LYS A 52 5.14 -2.41 -4.08
C LYS A 52 6.61 -2.55 -3.65
N SER A 53 7.08 -3.78 -3.52
CA SER A 53 8.47 -4.05 -3.15
C SER A 53 9.50 -3.50 -4.16
N ASP A 54 9.06 -3.14 -5.36
CA ASP A 54 9.86 -2.43 -6.36
C ASP A 54 10.16 -0.96 -6.02
N LEU A 55 9.55 -0.44 -4.94
CA LEU A 55 9.78 0.91 -4.42
C LEU A 55 10.69 0.95 -3.19
N ILE A 56 11.24 -0.19 -2.79
CA ILE A 56 12.28 -0.30 -1.75
C ILE A 56 13.60 -0.46 -2.44
N ASP A 57 14.59 0.32 -2.03
CA ASP A 57 15.98 0.14 -2.42
C ASP A 57 16.69 -0.73 -1.38
N GLY A 58 17.51 -1.69 -1.83
CA GLY A 58 18.23 -2.64 -0.98
C GLY A 58 17.82 -4.09 -1.16
N VAL A 59 18.40 -4.96 -0.32
CA VAL A 59 18.15 -6.41 -0.36
C VAL A 59 16.92 -6.71 0.49
N ILE A 60 15.81 -7.02 -0.18
CA ILE A 60 14.54 -7.32 0.48
C ILE A 60 14.63 -8.54 1.41
N ASP A 61 15.50 -9.49 1.10
CA ASP A 61 15.67 -10.72 1.88
C ASP A 61 16.33 -10.45 3.26
N ASP A 62 16.96 -9.28 3.47
CA ASP A 62 17.55 -8.87 4.75
C ASP A 62 16.54 -8.19 5.70
N ILE A 63 15.36 -7.87 5.19
CA ILE A 63 14.32 -7.20 5.99
C ILE A 63 13.62 -8.23 6.88
N GLN A 64 13.82 -8.12 8.20
CA GLN A 64 13.12 -8.92 9.19
C GLN A 64 11.97 -8.11 9.82
N LEU A 65 10.80 -8.73 9.88
CA LEU A 65 9.60 -8.15 10.48
C LEU A 65 9.18 -8.96 11.70
N ASP A 66 8.52 -8.32 12.67
CA ASP A 66 8.03 -8.94 13.91
C ASP A 66 6.69 -9.66 13.75
N PHE A 67 6.26 -9.86 12.51
CA PHE A 67 5.01 -10.55 12.17
C PHE A 67 5.21 -11.49 10.98
N GLU A 68 4.52 -12.61 10.99
CA GLU A 68 4.61 -13.68 9.99
C GLU A 68 3.28 -14.45 9.83
N PRO A 69 3.09 -15.22 8.75
CA PRO A 69 3.97 -15.31 7.58
C PRO A 69 3.82 -14.10 6.64
N TYR A 70 4.91 -13.65 6.04
CA TYR A 70 4.89 -12.55 5.10
C TYR A 70 5.64 -12.86 3.78
N VAL A 71 5.26 -12.15 2.71
CA VAL A 71 5.91 -12.22 1.40
C VAL A 71 5.99 -10.84 0.78
N PHE A 72 7.18 -10.45 0.31
CA PHE A 72 7.36 -9.27 -0.53
C PHE A 72 6.92 -9.55 -1.96
N VAL A 73 6.11 -8.64 -2.51
CA VAL A 73 5.56 -8.75 -3.87
C VAL A 73 5.64 -7.39 -4.56
N SER A 74 6.02 -7.40 -5.83
CA SER A 74 5.73 -6.28 -6.72
C SER A 74 4.69 -6.70 -7.73
N SER A 75 3.45 -6.28 -7.52
CA SER A 75 2.36 -6.52 -8.49
C SER A 75 2.64 -5.82 -9.82
N LYS A 76 3.35 -4.69 -9.82
CA LYS A 76 3.71 -3.93 -11.02
C LYS A 76 4.75 -4.66 -11.87
N LYS A 77 5.78 -5.23 -11.24
CA LYS A 77 6.87 -5.96 -11.91
C LYS A 77 6.65 -7.49 -11.93
N ASN A 78 5.53 -7.97 -11.37
CA ASN A 78 5.22 -9.40 -11.22
C ASN A 78 6.32 -10.19 -10.49
N LEU A 79 6.95 -9.60 -9.47
CA LEU A 79 7.97 -10.24 -8.63
C LEU A 79 7.33 -10.79 -7.35
N GLY A 80 7.89 -11.88 -6.78
CA GLY A 80 7.43 -12.49 -5.53
C GLY A 80 6.12 -13.28 -5.62
N THR A 81 5.38 -13.20 -6.73
CA THR A 81 4.09 -13.88 -6.90
C THR A 81 4.17 -15.40 -6.84
N THR A 82 5.28 -15.98 -7.27
CA THR A 82 5.54 -17.43 -7.15
C THR A 82 5.74 -17.83 -5.68
N LYS A 83 6.51 -17.03 -4.90
CA LYS A 83 6.68 -17.25 -3.45
C LYS A 83 5.31 -17.20 -2.74
N LEU A 84 4.48 -16.20 -3.08
CA LEU A 84 3.13 -16.06 -2.52
C LEU A 84 2.23 -17.26 -2.87
N ARG A 85 2.24 -17.73 -4.11
CA ARG A 85 1.46 -18.92 -4.51
C ARG A 85 1.88 -20.18 -3.75
N LYS A 86 3.19 -20.38 -3.56
CA LYS A 86 3.71 -21.50 -2.77
C LYS A 86 3.25 -21.41 -1.31
N LEU A 87 3.33 -20.22 -0.71
CA LEU A 87 2.87 -19.99 0.66
C LEU A 87 1.36 -20.23 0.80
N ILE A 88 0.54 -19.75 -0.13
CA ILE A 88 -0.90 -20.04 -0.12
C ILE A 88 -1.13 -21.56 -0.14
N ILE A 89 -0.48 -22.28 -1.07
CA ILE A 89 -0.65 -23.73 -1.22
C ILE A 89 -0.23 -24.48 0.06
N SER A 90 0.86 -24.08 0.71
CA SER A 90 1.33 -24.72 1.95
C SER A 90 0.36 -24.59 3.13
N LEU A 91 -0.51 -23.59 3.10
CA LEU A 91 -1.53 -23.36 4.14
C LEU A 91 -2.87 -24.04 3.85
N ILE A 92 -3.04 -24.65 2.66
CA ILE A 92 -4.31 -25.29 2.28
C ILE A 92 -4.37 -26.71 2.85
N GLU A 93 -5.37 -26.97 3.66
CA GLU A 93 -5.66 -28.31 4.22
C GLU A 93 -6.66 -29.09 3.36
N LYS A 94 -7.63 -28.38 2.80
CA LYS A 94 -8.69 -28.98 1.97
C LYS A 94 -9.14 -28.03 0.87
N LYS A 95 -9.70 -28.54 -0.20
CA LYS A 95 -10.30 -27.75 -1.29
C LYS A 95 -11.81 -28.01 -1.34
N PRO A 96 -12.64 -27.06 -1.80
CA PRO A 96 -12.24 -25.72 -2.28
C PRO A 96 -11.87 -24.77 -1.14
N VAL A 97 -10.92 -23.84 -1.40
CA VAL A 97 -10.43 -22.81 -0.46
C VAL A 97 -10.89 -21.44 -0.91
N GLN A 98 -11.29 -20.62 0.03
CA GLN A 98 -11.68 -19.24 -0.17
C GLN A 98 -10.67 -18.32 0.49
N ILE A 99 -10.13 -17.36 -0.29
CA ILE A 99 -9.12 -16.41 0.16
C ILE A 99 -9.73 -15.02 0.13
N GLY A 100 -9.78 -14.36 1.28
CA GLY A 100 -10.15 -12.96 1.39
C GLY A 100 -8.93 -12.06 1.19
N ILE A 101 -9.11 -10.94 0.51
CA ILE A 101 -8.07 -9.91 0.40
C ILE A 101 -8.57 -8.66 1.09
N VAL A 102 -7.79 -8.17 2.05
CA VAL A 102 -8.06 -6.97 2.84
C VAL A 102 -6.85 -6.03 2.81
N GLY A 103 -7.00 -4.83 3.32
CA GLY A 103 -5.94 -3.84 3.43
C GLY A 103 -6.42 -2.44 3.08
N TYR A 104 -5.58 -1.44 3.37
CA TYR A 104 -5.89 -0.04 3.10
C TYR A 104 -6.12 0.24 1.60
N PRO A 105 -6.85 1.34 1.28
CA PRO A 105 -6.89 1.83 -0.09
C PRO A 105 -5.47 2.02 -0.65
N ASN A 106 -5.31 1.84 -1.95
CA ASN A 106 -4.07 2.07 -2.69
C ASN A 106 -2.84 1.22 -2.29
N THR A 107 -2.98 0.21 -1.43
CA THR A 107 -1.91 -0.79 -1.18
C THR A 107 -1.69 -1.74 -2.36
N GLY A 108 -2.59 -1.71 -3.36
CA GLY A 108 -2.46 -2.49 -4.59
C GLY A 108 -3.19 -3.83 -4.58
N LYS A 109 -4.28 -3.97 -3.81
CA LYS A 109 -5.11 -5.18 -3.76
C LYS A 109 -5.58 -5.63 -5.15
N SER A 110 -6.18 -4.75 -5.93
CA SER A 110 -6.68 -5.09 -7.27
C SER A 110 -5.53 -5.45 -8.24
N SER A 111 -4.36 -4.81 -8.09
CA SER A 111 -3.17 -5.17 -8.85
C SER A 111 -2.67 -6.57 -8.48
N LEU A 112 -2.66 -6.90 -7.19
CA LEU A 112 -2.29 -8.23 -6.69
C LEU A 112 -3.27 -9.29 -7.22
N ILE A 113 -4.56 -9.04 -7.17
CA ILE A 113 -5.58 -9.92 -7.72
C ILE A 113 -5.33 -10.17 -9.22
N ASN A 114 -5.02 -9.13 -9.98
CA ASN A 114 -4.78 -9.25 -11.41
C ASN A 114 -3.56 -10.11 -11.75
N VAL A 115 -2.48 -10.04 -10.98
CA VAL A 115 -1.30 -10.90 -11.20
C VAL A 115 -1.48 -12.33 -10.65
N LEU A 116 -2.42 -12.52 -9.71
CA LEU A 116 -2.78 -13.84 -9.20
C LEU A 116 -3.78 -14.57 -10.12
N LYS A 117 -4.58 -13.84 -10.89
CA LYS A 117 -5.48 -14.45 -11.90
C LYS A 117 -4.66 -15.20 -12.93
N GLN A 118 -5.06 -16.41 -13.26
CA GLN A 118 -4.52 -17.10 -14.44
C GLN A 118 -5.04 -16.41 -15.70
N ARG A 119 -4.17 -16.12 -16.67
CA ARG A 119 -4.52 -15.49 -17.96
C ARG A 119 -5.54 -16.29 -18.80
N LYS A 120 -5.89 -17.52 -18.42
CA LYS A 120 -6.81 -18.43 -19.12
C LYS A 120 -8.05 -18.82 -18.32
N SER A 121 -8.41 -18.17 -17.23
CA SER A 121 -9.69 -18.47 -16.61
C SER A 121 -10.81 -17.84 -17.45
N ALA A 122 -11.55 -18.69 -18.17
CA ALA A 122 -12.77 -18.34 -18.86
C ALA A 122 -13.69 -17.50 -17.95
N LYS A 123 -14.41 -16.54 -18.57
CA LYS A 123 -15.42 -15.69 -17.92
C LYS A 123 -16.24 -16.50 -16.93
N THR A 124 -16.00 -16.32 -15.64
CA THR A 124 -16.91 -16.85 -14.62
C THR A 124 -18.16 -16.00 -14.66
N SER A 125 -19.26 -16.59 -15.12
CA SER A 125 -20.59 -16.00 -15.06
C SER A 125 -20.92 -15.62 -13.61
N PRO A 126 -21.38 -14.39 -13.31
CA PRO A 126 -21.88 -14.06 -12.00
C PRO A 126 -23.13 -14.89 -11.74
N LYS A 127 -23.08 -15.85 -10.81
CA LYS A 127 -24.29 -16.51 -10.32
C LYS A 127 -25.15 -15.45 -9.60
N PRO A 128 -26.46 -15.32 -9.99
CA PRO A 128 -27.37 -14.44 -9.25
C PRO A 128 -27.53 -14.95 -7.83
N GLY A 129 -27.32 -14.10 -6.83
CA GLY A 129 -27.53 -14.43 -5.42
C GLY A 129 -26.48 -13.91 -4.45
N PHE A 130 -25.38 -13.35 -4.92
CA PHE A 130 -24.39 -12.69 -4.06
C PHE A 130 -24.68 -11.19 -3.94
N THR A 131 -24.72 -10.72 -2.70
CA THR A 131 -24.85 -9.31 -2.32
C THR A 131 -23.96 -8.41 -3.18
N ARG A 132 -24.51 -7.31 -3.68
CA ARG A 132 -23.81 -6.28 -4.48
C ARG A 132 -22.53 -5.84 -3.75
N GLY A 133 -21.34 -6.33 -4.16
CA GLY A 133 -20.07 -5.86 -3.63
C GLY A 133 -18.90 -6.86 -3.60
N MET A 134 -19.12 -8.17 -3.56
CA MET A 134 -18.04 -9.16 -3.53
C MET A 134 -17.99 -9.96 -4.83
N GLN A 135 -16.84 -9.95 -5.51
CA GLN A 135 -16.60 -10.80 -6.69
C GLN A 135 -15.73 -11.99 -6.30
N LYS A 136 -16.24 -13.20 -6.58
CA LYS A 136 -15.49 -14.44 -6.44
C LYS A 136 -14.68 -14.71 -7.70
N ILE A 137 -13.36 -14.74 -7.58
CA ILE A 137 -12.42 -14.86 -8.68
C ILE A 137 -11.64 -16.15 -8.54
N LYS A 138 -11.72 -17.04 -9.53
CA LYS A 138 -10.90 -18.25 -9.56
C LYS A 138 -9.45 -17.91 -9.90
N ILE A 139 -8.49 -18.31 -9.06
CA ILE A 139 -7.04 -18.11 -9.30
C ILE A 139 -6.31 -19.39 -9.65
N MET A 140 -6.76 -20.52 -9.10
CA MET A 140 -6.29 -21.87 -9.41
C MET A 140 -7.44 -22.85 -9.22
N GLU A 141 -7.26 -24.11 -9.59
CA GLU A 141 -8.27 -25.13 -9.38
C GLU A 141 -8.55 -25.34 -7.89
N GLY A 142 -9.83 -25.15 -7.53
CA GLY A 142 -10.27 -25.22 -6.14
C GLY A 142 -9.85 -24.05 -5.26
N ILE A 143 -9.26 -22.98 -5.80
CA ILE A 143 -8.83 -21.80 -5.03
C ILE A 143 -9.48 -20.54 -5.61
N TYR A 144 -10.19 -19.81 -4.75
CA TYR A 144 -10.97 -18.64 -5.12
C TYR A 144 -10.60 -17.44 -4.25
N LEU A 145 -10.55 -16.26 -4.84
CA LEU A 145 -10.36 -14.98 -4.16
C LEU A 145 -11.68 -14.22 -4.04
N PHE A 146 -11.84 -13.50 -2.92
CA PHE A 146 -12.81 -12.43 -2.77
C PHE A 146 -12.13 -11.08 -2.91
N ASP A 147 -12.57 -10.29 -3.89
CA ASP A 147 -12.14 -8.90 -4.03
C ASP A 147 -12.95 -8.00 -3.10
N THR A 148 -12.25 -7.19 -2.29
CA THR A 148 -12.89 -6.21 -1.41
C THR A 148 -12.43 -4.80 -1.75
N PRO A 149 -13.31 -3.80 -1.56
CA PRO A 149 -12.84 -2.41 -1.53
C PRO A 149 -11.81 -2.21 -0.41
N GLY A 150 -10.89 -1.24 -0.58
CA GLY A 150 -9.95 -0.84 0.47
C GLY A 150 -10.70 -0.24 1.66
N VAL A 151 -10.32 -0.64 2.87
CA VAL A 151 -10.98 -0.23 4.10
C VAL A 151 -10.05 0.54 5.00
N ILE A 152 -10.54 1.68 5.48
CA ILE A 152 -9.88 2.50 6.52
C ILE A 152 -10.61 2.22 7.82
N PRO A 153 -9.91 1.97 8.95
CA PRO A 153 -10.54 1.82 10.25
C PRO A 153 -11.39 3.03 10.62
N GLN A 154 -12.58 2.80 11.15
CA GLN A 154 -13.56 3.87 11.46
C GLN A 154 -13.03 4.96 12.41
N ARG A 155 -12.15 4.59 13.31
CA ARG A 155 -11.58 5.49 14.33
C ARG A 155 -10.22 6.06 13.94
N GLU A 156 -9.76 5.78 12.72
CA GLU A 156 -8.45 6.24 12.29
C GLU A 156 -8.52 7.59 11.61
N ASN A 157 -8.08 8.63 12.33
CA ASN A 157 -7.93 10.00 11.83
C ASN A 157 -6.46 10.40 11.61
N ASN A 158 -5.55 9.43 11.45
CA ASN A 158 -4.14 9.73 11.24
C ASN A 158 -3.90 10.24 9.80
N LEU A 159 -3.95 11.55 9.64
CA LEU A 159 -3.76 12.21 8.34
C LEU A 159 -2.40 11.83 7.71
N MET A 160 -1.32 11.80 8.52
CA MET A 160 0.01 11.45 8.06
C MET A 160 0.04 10.04 7.46
N LYS A 161 -0.51 9.06 8.18
CA LYS A 161 -0.64 7.68 7.70
C LYS A 161 -1.44 7.60 6.40
N HIS A 162 -2.57 8.31 6.32
CA HIS A 162 -3.40 8.33 5.12
C HIS A 162 -2.66 8.90 3.90
N MET A 163 -1.77 9.85 4.13
CA MET A 163 -0.96 10.42 3.05
C MET A 163 0.19 9.52 2.62
N LEU A 164 0.93 8.96 3.58
CA LEU A 164 2.00 8.00 3.30
C LEU A 164 1.48 6.80 2.50
N LEU A 165 0.28 6.34 2.79
CA LEU A 165 -0.38 5.23 2.10
C LEU A 165 -1.13 5.64 0.82
N ASN A 166 -1.04 6.90 0.39
CA ASN A 166 -1.76 7.43 -0.78
C ASN A 166 -3.30 7.29 -0.67
N ILE A 167 -3.85 7.35 0.52
CA ILE A 167 -5.29 7.20 0.76
C ILE A 167 -6.05 8.48 0.38
N LYS A 168 -5.41 9.64 0.55
CA LYS A 168 -5.98 10.96 0.21
C LYS A 168 -5.30 11.55 -1.01
N ASP A 169 -6.08 12.28 -1.80
CA ASP A 169 -5.58 13.04 -2.94
C ASP A 169 -4.77 14.25 -2.43
N VAL A 170 -3.58 14.43 -3.00
CA VAL A 170 -2.68 15.55 -2.68
C VAL A 170 -3.34 16.91 -2.92
N THR A 171 -4.24 17.01 -3.90
CA THR A 171 -4.94 18.26 -4.23
C THR A 171 -5.90 18.72 -3.14
N THR A 172 -6.39 17.79 -2.32
CA THR A 172 -7.36 18.07 -1.23
C THR A 172 -6.72 18.41 0.11
N LEU A 173 -5.38 18.43 0.16
CA LEU A 173 -4.66 18.73 1.41
C LEU A 173 -4.75 20.20 1.76
N LYS A 174 -5.07 20.49 3.04
CA LYS A 174 -5.02 21.85 3.59
C LYS A 174 -3.59 22.28 3.86
N ASP A 175 -2.79 21.42 4.49
CA ASP A 175 -1.42 21.69 4.95
C ASP A 175 -0.44 20.65 4.37
N PRO A 176 -0.09 20.72 3.07
CA PRO A 176 0.80 19.75 2.44
C PRO A 176 2.25 19.84 2.96
N ASP A 177 2.67 20.99 3.49
CA ASP A 177 3.98 21.24 4.07
C ASP A 177 4.28 20.32 5.27
N VAL A 178 3.33 20.08 6.15
CA VAL A 178 3.49 19.16 7.30
C VAL A 178 3.87 17.75 6.83
N ILE A 179 3.27 17.30 5.75
CA ILE A 179 3.48 15.96 5.21
C ILE A 179 4.81 15.87 4.49
N VAL A 180 5.12 16.87 3.67
CA VAL A 180 6.38 16.89 2.92
C VAL A 180 7.58 17.03 3.84
N HIS A 181 7.46 17.79 4.94
CA HIS A 181 8.52 17.86 5.94
C HIS A 181 8.84 16.47 6.50
N ARG A 182 7.83 15.68 6.81
CA ARG A 182 8.05 14.31 7.28
C ARG A 182 8.74 13.44 6.22
N ILE A 183 8.30 13.51 4.96
CA ILE A 183 8.94 12.79 3.85
C ILE A 183 10.40 13.21 3.71
N ILE A 184 10.69 14.51 3.63
CA ILE A 184 12.06 15.00 3.49
C ILE A 184 12.92 14.58 4.68
N THR A 185 12.41 14.68 5.91
CA THR A 185 13.12 14.24 7.11
C THR A 185 13.53 12.77 7.03
N GLU A 186 12.62 11.88 6.61
CA GLU A 186 12.94 10.45 6.43
C GLU A 186 14.08 10.26 5.42
N PHE A 187 14.05 10.98 4.29
CA PHE A 187 15.12 10.91 3.30
C PHE A 187 16.44 11.51 3.78
N LEU A 188 16.41 12.59 4.52
CA LEU A 188 17.63 13.18 5.11
C LEU A 188 18.35 12.20 6.04
N HIS A 189 17.59 11.36 6.73
CA HIS A 189 18.15 10.34 7.63
C HIS A 189 18.58 9.06 6.92
N LYS A 190 17.82 8.58 5.93
CA LYS A 190 18.02 7.27 5.31
C LYS A 190 18.78 7.32 4.00
N ASP A 191 18.37 8.21 3.10
CA ASP A 191 18.97 8.35 1.76
C ASP A 191 18.84 9.77 1.21
N LYS A 192 19.67 10.65 1.72
CA LYS A 192 19.75 12.04 1.24
C LYS A 192 20.05 12.13 -0.26
N LYS A 193 20.84 11.18 -0.80
CA LYS A 193 21.24 11.16 -2.21
C LYS A 193 20.05 10.98 -3.16
N ALA A 194 18.98 10.29 -2.74
CA ALA A 194 17.78 10.17 -3.55
C ALA A 194 17.14 11.53 -3.84
N LEU A 195 17.05 12.41 -2.84
CA LEU A 195 16.56 13.79 -3.02
C LEU A 195 17.51 14.61 -3.91
N GLU A 196 18.83 14.55 -3.64
CA GLU A 196 19.83 15.28 -4.41
C GLU A 196 19.80 14.90 -5.89
N THR A 197 19.68 13.60 -6.17
CA THR A 197 19.62 13.06 -7.54
C THR A 197 18.33 13.45 -8.24
N LEU A 198 17.18 13.26 -7.60
CA LEU A 198 15.89 13.52 -8.23
C LEU A 198 15.69 14.99 -8.54
N TYR A 199 16.07 15.88 -7.60
CA TYR A 199 15.86 17.32 -7.76
C TYR A 199 17.08 18.08 -8.28
N ASN A 200 18.19 17.38 -8.52
CA ASN A 200 19.45 17.97 -8.99
C ASN A 200 19.88 19.19 -8.14
N ILE A 201 19.93 18.98 -6.82
CA ILE A 201 20.33 19.94 -5.80
C ILE A 201 21.43 19.35 -4.92
N LYS A 202 22.22 20.18 -4.24
CA LYS A 202 23.17 19.75 -3.21
C LYS A 202 22.61 20.15 -1.85
N ILE A 203 22.38 19.18 -0.98
CA ILE A 203 21.78 19.40 0.34
C ILE A 203 22.88 19.45 1.39
N GLU A 204 23.05 20.60 2.03
CA GLU A 204 24.04 20.81 3.11
C GLU A 204 23.37 21.09 4.47
N THR A 205 22.04 21.06 4.49
CA THR A 205 21.22 21.31 5.69
C THR A 205 20.49 20.04 6.14
N SER A 206 20.14 19.98 7.42
CA SER A 206 19.21 18.98 7.97
C SER A 206 17.79 19.53 8.16
N ASN A 207 17.55 20.79 7.79
CA ASN A 207 16.24 21.42 7.90
C ASN A 207 15.37 21.11 6.67
N PRO A 208 14.27 20.35 6.80
CA PRO A 208 13.42 20.00 5.67
C PRO A 208 12.77 21.21 4.99
N GLN A 209 12.55 22.32 5.71
CA GLN A 209 12.01 23.54 5.13
C GLN A 209 13.01 24.16 4.14
N GLU A 210 14.29 24.24 4.49
CA GLU A 210 15.34 24.77 3.61
C GLU A 210 15.49 23.89 2.36
N VAL A 211 15.42 22.56 2.51
CA VAL A 211 15.46 21.65 1.36
C VAL A 211 14.27 21.90 0.43
N LEU A 212 13.08 22.12 0.97
CA LEU A 212 11.89 22.41 0.20
C LEU A 212 12.02 23.74 -0.57
N GLU A 213 12.58 24.76 0.05
CA GLU A 213 12.88 26.06 -0.57
C GLU A 213 13.93 25.93 -1.68
N MET A 214 14.98 25.13 -1.47
CA MET A 214 15.99 24.82 -2.50
C MET A 214 15.34 24.16 -3.72
N ILE A 215 14.42 23.20 -3.52
CA ILE A 215 13.67 22.56 -4.61
C ILE A 215 12.82 23.59 -5.35
N ALA A 216 12.09 24.45 -4.62
CA ALA A 216 11.26 25.49 -5.20
C ALA A 216 12.06 26.46 -6.09
N LEU A 217 13.20 26.92 -5.60
CA LEU A 217 14.11 27.80 -6.32
C LEU A 217 14.69 27.09 -7.57
N LYS A 218 15.12 25.85 -7.44
CA LYS A 218 15.68 25.06 -8.54
C LYS A 218 14.72 24.91 -9.72
N PHE A 219 13.44 24.70 -9.45
CA PHE A 219 12.41 24.49 -10.46
C PHE A 219 11.62 25.77 -10.80
N ASN A 220 12.03 26.91 -10.26
CA ASN A 220 11.35 28.20 -10.45
C ASN A 220 9.86 28.15 -10.05
N TRP A 221 9.53 27.38 -9.02
CA TRP A 221 8.19 27.35 -8.42
C TRP A 221 8.07 28.48 -7.40
N LEU A 222 7.74 29.65 -7.89
CA LEU A 222 7.77 30.89 -7.13
C LEU A 222 6.38 31.53 -7.03
N VAL A 223 6.14 32.28 -5.95
CA VAL A 223 4.99 33.17 -5.83
C VAL A 223 5.39 34.58 -6.34
N LYS A 224 4.40 35.45 -6.51
CA LYS A 224 4.61 36.84 -6.86
C LYS A 224 5.63 37.49 -5.90
N GLY A 225 6.66 38.10 -6.46
CA GLY A 225 7.77 38.66 -5.67
C GLY A 225 8.99 37.74 -5.54
N GLY A 226 9.06 36.63 -6.26
CA GLY A 226 10.24 35.75 -6.37
C GLY A 226 10.50 34.84 -5.18
N ARG A 227 9.57 34.72 -4.24
CA ARG A 227 9.69 33.83 -3.07
C ARG A 227 9.27 32.39 -3.41
N PRO A 228 9.89 31.35 -2.77
CA PRO A 228 9.50 29.97 -2.92
C PRO A 228 8.00 29.74 -2.70
N ASN A 229 7.37 29.01 -3.62
CA ASN A 229 5.98 28.58 -3.47
C ASN A 229 5.94 27.23 -2.77
N ILE A 230 5.86 27.27 -1.44
CA ILE A 230 5.91 26.08 -0.58
C ILE A 230 4.74 25.14 -0.86
N ASP A 231 3.53 25.65 -1.08
CA ASP A 231 2.35 24.81 -1.34
C ASP A 231 2.52 23.96 -2.63
N ILE A 232 2.87 24.60 -3.74
CA ILE A 232 3.09 23.87 -5.03
C ILE A 232 4.24 22.88 -4.88
N THR A 233 5.35 23.30 -4.26
CA THR A 233 6.52 22.45 -4.08
C THR A 233 6.20 21.23 -3.23
N SER A 234 5.50 21.43 -2.11
CA SER A 234 5.06 20.35 -1.22
C SER A 234 4.20 19.33 -1.97
N ARG A 235 3.20 19.79 -2.71
CA ARG A 235 2.32 18.90 -3.51
C ARG A 235 3.11 18.11 -4.54
N ARG A 236 4.10 18.73 -5.18
CA ARG A 236 4.93 18.07 -6.19
C ARG A 236 5.82 17.00 -5.58
N VAL A 237 6.48 17.29 -4.47
CA VAL A 237 7.32 16.31 -3.74
C VAL A 237 6.48 15.13 -3.25
N ILE A 238 5.29 15.39 -2.69
CA ILE A 238 4.36 14.33 -2.31
C ILE A 238 3.95 13.47 -3.51
N GLN A 239 3.64 14.10 -4.65
CA GLN A 239 3.31 13.37 -5.88
C GLN A 239 4.48 12.51 -6.37
N ASP A 240 5.70 13.02 -6.36
CA ASP A 240 6.88 12.26 -6.79
C ASP A 240 7.14 11.07 -5.87
N TRP A 241 6.93 11.25 -4.56
CA TRP A 241 6.90 10.16 -3.60
C TRP A 241 5.80 9.13 -3.89
N GLN A 242 4.57 9.58 -4.09
CA GLN A 242 3.43 8.72 -4.39
C GLN A 242 3.61 7.90 -5.67
N ASN A 243 4.24 8.51 -6.68
CA ASN A 243 4.54 7.88 -7.97
C ASN A 243 5.77 6.97 -7.93
N GLY A 244 6.48 6.89 -6.80
CA GLY A 244 7.66 6.05 -6.63
C GLY A 244 8.90 6.56 -7.36
N LYS A 245 8.99 7.87 -7.63
CA LYS A 245 10.22 8.51 -8.11
C LYS A 245 11.22 8.69 -6.98
N LEU A 246 10.74 8.93 -5.77
CA LEU A 246 11.49 8.82 -4.53
C LEU A 246 11.26 7.43 -3.95
N LYS A 247 12.36 6.71 -3.66
CA LYS A 247 12.35 5.40 -3.03
C LYS A 247 13.13 5.46 -1.72
N ILE A 248 12.77 4.66 -0.75
CA ILE A 248 13.45 4.50 0.54
C ILE A 248 14.16 3.16 0.58
#